data_d4c0cc38579d2d85b78ff14daac7a63d
#
_entry.id   d4c0cc38579d2d85b78ff14daac7a63d
#
_cell.length_a   1.000
_cell.length_b   1.000
_cell.length_c   1.000
_cell.angle_alpha   90.00
_cell.angle_beta   90.00
_cell.angle_gamma   90.00
#
_symmetry.space_group_name_H-M   'P 1'
#
loop_
_entity.id
_entity.type
_entity.pdbx_description
1 polymer ?
#
loop_
_entity_poly.entity_id
_entity_poly.type
_entity_poly.pdbx_seq_one_letter_code
_entity_poly.pdbx_strand_id
1 'polypeptide(L)'
;MNSSVRRSAFIFVGGLMLLQSALLLADDNRKVIKQVTPVYSELARRANISGTVKVEVTIAPNGTVKSTKLVGGSPLLADSALEAVKNWKYEPASAESTTIVVFNFNR
;
A
#
# COMPACT_ATOMS: atom_id res chain seq x y z
N MET A 1 -1.18 -36.53 11.86
CA MET A 1 -0.82 -36.18 12.06
C MET A 1 -0.83 -35.63 12.12
N ASN A 2 -0.92 -35.84 11.73
CA ASN A 2 -0.73 -35.33 11.80
C ASN A 2 -0.73 -34.75 11.48
N SER A 3 -0.87 -34.95 11.01
CA SER A 3 -0.73 -34.45 10.78
C SER A 3 -0.83 -33.95 10.42
N SER A 4 -1.02 -34.30 10.07
CA SER A 4 -0.93 -33.83 9.75
C SER A 4 -1.17 -33.39 9.42
N VAL A 5 -1.40 -33.77 9.21
CA VAL A 5 -1.39 -33.30 8.87
C VAL A 5 -1.63 -32.82 8.71
N ARG A 6 -1.74 -33.15 8.53
CA ARG A 6 -1.72 -32.74 8.36
C ARG A 6 -1.79 -32.22 7.83
N ARG A 7 -1.88 -32.53 7.56
CA ARG A 7 -1.79 -32.07 7.03
C ARG A 7 -2.06 -31.68 6.21
N SER A 8 -2.31 -31.96 5.93
CA SER A 8 -2.36 -31.55 5.12
C SER A 8 -2.80 -31.17 4.54
N ALA A 9 -3.26 -31.63 4.27
CA ALA A 9 -3.43 -31.16 3.68
C ALA A 9 -3.65 -30.76 3.20
N PHE A 10 -3.61 -30.91 2.92
CA PHE A 10 -3.60 -30.39 2.38
C PHE A 10 -3.79 -30.09 1.51
N ILE A 11 -4.02 -30.44 1.00
CA ILE A 11 -3.93 -30.13 0.44
C ILE A 11 -4.55 -29.94 -0.33
N PHE A 12 -4.87 -29.93 -0.79
CA PHE A 12 -5.19 -29.50 -1.44
C PHE A 12 -5.70 -29.07 -2.12
N VAL A 13 -6.11 -29.68 -2.47
CA VAL A 13 -6.31 -29.05 -3.33
C VAL A 13 -6.12 -27.92 -4.00
N GLY A 14 -6.04 -27.51 -4.72
CA GLY A 14 -5.72 -26.86 -5.37
C GLY A 14 -5.43 -25.73 -6.09
N GLY A 15 -5.73 -25.48 -7.25
CA GLY A 15 -5.40 -24.26 -7.95
C GLY A 15 -5.92 -23.01 -7.31
N LEU A 16 -6.88 -23.16 -6.48
CA LEU A 16 -7.47 -22.02 -5.79
C LEU A 16 -6.48 -21.27 -4.91
N MET A 17 -5.48 -21.98 -4.46
CA MET A 17 -4.47 -21.38 -3.61
C MET A 17 -3.74 -20.24 -4.27
N LEU A 18 -3.63 -20.30 -5.57
CA LEU A 18 -2.87 -19.27 -6.29
C LEU A 18 -3.46 -17.90 -6.10
N LEU A 19 -4.77 -17.81 -6.09
CA LEU A 19 -5.42 -16.53 -5.92
C LEU A 19 -5.18 -15.95 -4.54
N GLN A 20 -5.18 -16.82 -3.56
CA GLN A 20 -4.92 -16.38 -2.20
C GLN A 20 -3.52 -15.87 -2.03
N SER A 21 -2.59 -16.49 -2.72
CA SER A 21 -1.22 -16.03 -2.67
C SER A 21 -1.10 -14.62 -3.20
N ALA A 22 -1.82 -14.29 -4.24
CA ALA A 22 -1.78 -12.95 -4.79
C ALA A 22 -2.28 -11.92 -3.78
N LEU A 23 -3.31 -12.26 -3.04
CA LEU A 23 -3.84 -11.37 -2.02
C LEU A 23 -2.83 -11.16 -0.90
N LEU A 24 -2.14 -12.20 -0.53
CA LEU A 24 -1.14 -12.09 0.53
C LEU A 24 0.00 -11.19 0.11
N LEU A 25 0.36 -11.22 -1.16
CA LEU A 25 1.44 -10.37 -1.65
C LEU A 25 1.08 -8.91 -1.61
N ALA A 26 -0.21 -8.58 -1.70
CA ALA A 26 -0.65 -7.20 -1.65
C ALA A 26 -0.70 -6.66 -0.24
N ASP A 27 -0.65 -7.54 0.75
CA ASP A 27 -0.75 -7.14 2.15
C ASP A 27 0.63 -7.12 2.76
N ASP A 28 1.18 -5.94 2.87
CA ASP A 28 2.55 -5.75 3.31
C ASP A 28 2.58 -5.35 4.77
N ASN A 29 3.37 -6.07 5.55
CA ASN A 29 3.49 -5.83 6.98
C ASN A 29 4.74 -5.05 7.37
N ARG A 30 5.43 -4.47 6.40
CA ARG A 30 6.61 -3.68 6.72
C ARG A 30 6.22 -2.44 7.50
N LYS A 31 7.02 -2.11 8.49
CA LYS A 31 6.82 -0.88 9.22
C LYS A 31 7.29 0.30 8.40
N VAL A 32 6.62 1.42 8.58
CA VAL A 32 7.04 2.67 7.98
C VAL A 32 8.10 3.29 8.89
N ILE A 33 9.27 3.56 8.33
CA ILE A 33 10.35 4.19 9.08
C ILE A 33 10.25 5.70 9.03
N LYS A 34 9.86 6.22 7.85
CA LYS A 34 9.75 7.66 7.66
C LYS A 34 8.47 7.95 6.92
N GLN A 35 7.66 8.82 7.49
CA GLN A 35 6.43 9.30 6.85
C GLN A 35 6.58 10.77 6.52
N VAL A 36 5.97 11.17 5.40
CA VAL A 36 5.88 12.57 5.02
C VAL A 36 4.40 12.89 4.89
N THR A 37 3.97 13.94 5.57
CA THR A 37 2.58 14.37 5.52
C THR A 37 2.33 15.12 4.20
N PRO A 38 1.26 14.78 3.47
CA PRO A 38 0.97 15.52 2.25
C PRO A 38 0.59 16.96 2.55
N VAL A 39 0.95 17.84 1.63
CA VAL A 39 0.59 19.23 1.75
C VAL A 39 -0.82 19.42 1.20
N TYR A 40 -1.68 20.05 1.98
CA TYR A 40 -3.04 20.37 1.52
C TYR A 40 -2.92 21.53 0.56
N SER A 41 -3.15 21.29 -0.73
CA SER A 41 -2.91 22.32 -1.74
C SER A 41 -3.84 23.52 -1.53
N GLU A 42 -3.35 24.68 -1.88
CA GLU A 42 -4.12 25.92 -1.76
C GLU A 42 -5.38 25.86 -2.62
N LEU A 43 -5.24 25.31 -3.81
CA LEU A 43 -6.39 25.17 -4.71
C LEU A 43 -7.47 24.29 -4.12
N ALA A 44 -7.09 23.15 -3.58
CA ALA A 44 -8.06 22.24 -2.98
C ALA A 44 -8.72 22.88 -1.77
N ARG A 45 -7.94 23.61 -0.97
CA ARG A 45 -8.50 24.27 0.20
C ARG A 45 -9.52 25.32 -0.19
N ARG A 46 -9.22 26.15 -1.19
CA ARG A 46 -10.14 27.19 -1.66
C ARG A 46 -11.41 26.60 -2.26
N ALA A 47 -11.28 25.46 -2.93
CA ALA A 47 -12.42 24.79 -3.54
C ALA A 47 -13.19 23.93 -2.53
N ASN A 48 -12.77 23.90 -1.26
CA ASN A 48 -13.40 23.09 -0.22
C ASN A 48 -13.36 21.59 -0.56
N ILE A 49 -12.29 21.16 -1.22
CA ILE A 49 -12.14 19.76 -1.56
C ILE A 49 -11.49 19.04 -0.38
N SER A 50 -12.17 18.01 0.10
CA SER A 50 -11.63 17.16 1.15
C SER A 50 -11.93 15.72 0.79
N GLY A 51 -11.44 14.78 1.57
CA GLY A 51 -11.73 13.38 1.35
C GLY A 51 -10.51 12.50 1.48
N THR A 52 -10.66 11.29 1.00
CA THR A 52 -9.67 10.23 1.15
C THR A 52 -9.00 9.95 -0.19
N VAL A 53 -7.68 9.78 -0.16
CA VAL A 53 -6.91 9.39 -1.33
C VAL A 53 -6.24 8.06 -1.02
N LYS A 54 -6.39 7.10 -1.92
CA LYS A 54 -5.76 5.79 -1.79
C LYS A 54 -4.71 5.62 -2.86
N VAL A 55 -3.51 5.25 -2.45
CA VAL A 55 -2.37 5.08 -3.34
C VAL A 55 -1.80 3.69 -3.17
N GLU A 56 -1.63 2.99 -4.28
CA GLU A 56 -0.93 1.72 -4.27
C GLU A 56 0.55 2.02 -4.40
N VAL A 57 1.33 1.49 -3.46
CA VAL A 57 2.76 1.77 -3.37
C VAL A 57 3.55 0.49 -3.55
N THR A 58 4.50 0.49 -4.46
CA THR A 58 5.42 -0.62 -4.63
C THR A 58 6.72 -0.25 -3.92
N ILE A 59 7.14 -1.11 -3.02
CA ILE A 59 8.29 -0.85 -2.14
C ILE A 59 9.43 -1.76 -2.55
N ALA A 60 10.58 -1.16 -2.81
CA ALA A 60 11.78 -1.93 -3.16
C ALA A 60 12.30 -2.69 -1.93
N PRO A 61 13.13 -3.71 -2.14
CA PRO A 61 13.69 -4.44 -1.00
C PRO A 61 14.39 -3.55 0.02
N ASN A 62 15.04 -2.47 -0.41
CA ASN A 62 15.76 -1.60 0.51
C ASN A 62 14.85 -0.63 1.28
N GLY A 63 13.52 -0.70 1.04
CA GLY A 63 12.56 0.12 1.78
C GLY A 63 12.16 1.42 1.10
N THR A 64 12.76 1.76 -0.02
CA THR A 64 12.36 2.99 -0.73
C THR A 64 11.11 2.72 -1.58
N VAL A 65 10.36 3.77 -1.85
CA VAL A 65 9.19 3.67 -2.71
C VAL A 65 9.66 3.64 -4.15
N LYS A 66 9.35 2.54 -4.83
CA LYS A 66 9.78 2.33 -6.20
C LYS A 66 8.81 2.96 -7.19
N SER A 67 7.52 2.79 -6.94
CA SER A 67 6.49 3.35 -7.81
C SER A 67 5.20 3.55 -7.04
N THR A 68 4.33 4.38 -7.59
CA THR A 68 3.06 4.70 -6.97
C THR A 68 1.98 4.68 -8.03
N LYS A 69 0.75 4.36 -7.60
CA LYS A 69 -0.39 4.35 -8.49
C LYS A 69 -1.61 4.83 -7.73
N LEU A 70 -2.28 5.84 -8.25
CA LEU A 70 -3.51 6.33 -7.64
C LEU A 70 -4.62 5.32 -7.86
N VAL A 71 -5.27 4.87 -6.80
CA VAL A 71 -6.38 3.93 -6.90
C VAL A 71 -7.71 4.56 -6.51
N GLY A 72 -7.71 5.71 -5.88
CA GLY A 72 -8.95 6.40 -5.55
C GLY A 72 -8.72 7.75 -4.95
N GLY A 73 -9.70 8.65 -5.10
CA GLY A 73 -9.64 9.96 -4.51
C GLY A 73 -9.70 11.08 -5.53
N SER A 74 -9.82 12.31 -5.02
CA SER A 74 -9.91 13.50 -5.86
C SER A 74 -8.59 13.80 -6.57
N PRO A 75 -8.61 14.10 -7.87
CA PRO A 75 -7.40 14.50 -8.57
C PRO A 75 -6.70 15.72 -7.95
N LEU A 76 -7.48 16.62 -7.36
CA LEU A 76 -6.90 17.81 -6.74
C LEU A 76 -6.10 17.50 -5.48
N LEU A 77 -6.36 16.36 -4.85
CA LEU A 77 -5.63 15.92 -3.68
C LEU A 77 -4.55 14.90 -4.03
N ALA A 78 -4.71 14.26 -5.19
CA ALA A 78 -3.86 13.14 -5.57
C ALA A 78 -2.39 13.54 -5.70
N ASP A 79 -2.12 14.68 -6.31
CA ASP A 79 -0.73 15.11 -6.52
C ASP A 79 0.01 15.26 -5.20
N SER A 80 -0.64 15.85 -4.20
CA SER A 80 -0.03 16.01 -2.88
C SER A 80 0.23 14.67 -2.23
N ALA A 81 -0.72 13.75 -2.36
CA ALA A 81 -0.58 12.43 -1.77
C ALA A 81 0.55 11.65 -2.43
N LEU A 82 0.62 11.69 -3.75
CA LEU A 82 1.67 10.98 -4.49
C LEU A 82 3.04 11.55 -4.16
N GLU A 83 3.13 12.87 -4.09
CA GLU A 83 4.39 13.51 -3.77
C GLU A 83 4.87 13.14 -2.38
N ALA A 84 3.96 13.12 -1.42
CA ALA A 84 4.32 12.77 -0.05
C ALA A 84 4.80 11.33 0.05
N VAL A 85 4.07 10.40 -0.54
CA VAL A 85 4.37 8.99 -0.35
C VAL A 85 5.64 8.56 -1.09
N LYS A 86 6.04 9.29 -2.13
CA LYS A 86 7.29 9.01 -2.82
C LYS A 86 8.49 9.16 -1.89
N ASN A 87 8.36 9.95 -0.86
CA ASN A 87 9.44 10.22 0.09
C ASN A 87 9.33 9.42 1.36
N TRP A 88 8.39 8.52 1.44
CA TRP A 88 8.27 7.62 2.58
C TRP A 88 9.37 6.56 2.52
N LYS A 89 9.68 6.01 3.69
CA LYS A 89 10.64 4.92 3.78
C LYS A 89 10.07 3.81 4.65
N TYR A 90 10.33 2.60 4.25
CA TYR A 90 9.87 1.40 4.93
C TYR A 90 11.06 0.59 5.37
N GLU A 91 10.82 -0.36 6.26
CA GLU A 91 11.85 -1.32 6.63
C GLU A 91 12.30 -2.13 5.42
N PRO A 92 13.58 -2.46 5.33
CA PRO A 92 14.03 -3.36 4.26
C PRO A 92 13.41 -4.73 4.40
N ALA A 93 13.31 -5.42 3.29
CA ALA A 93 12.83 -6.79 3.25
C ALA A 93 13.55 -7.53 2.15
N SER A 94 13.37 -8.84 2.09
CA SER A 94 14.08 -9.66 1.12
C SER A 94 13.55 -9.51 -0.29
N ALA A 95 12.33 -8.98 -0.44
CA ALA A 95 11.71 -8.87 -1.74
C ALA A 95 10.90 -7.58 -1.84
N GLU A 96 10.63 -7.20 -3.07
CA GLU A 96 9.72 -6.11 -3.36
C GLU A 96 8.31 -6.47 -2.87
N SER A 97 7.55 -5.48 -2.43
CA SER A 97 6.18 -5.70 -1.99
C SER A 97 5.31 -4.51 -2.34
N THR A 98 4.01 -4.69 -2.19
CA THR A 98 3.02 -3.68 -2.55
C THR A 98 2.05 -3.49 -1.39
N THR A 99 1.67 -2.25 -1.14
CA THR A 99 0.71 -1.94 -0.11
C THR A 99 -0.15 -0.75 -0.54
N ILE A 100 -1.26 -0.55 0.19
CA ILE A 100 -2.14 0.58 -0.05
C ILE A 100 -1.96 1.58 1.09
N VAL A 101 -1.69 2.82 0.72
CA VAL A 101 -1.59 3.91 1.69
C VAL A 101 -2.82 4.80 1.53
N VAL A 102 -3.45 5.12 2.66
CA VAL A 102 -4.66 5.92 2.67
C VAL A 102 -4.36 7.25 3.35
N PHE A 103 -4.64 8.33 2.64
CA PHE A 103 -4.50 9.68 3.20
C PHE A 103 -5.88 10.30 3.37
N ASN A 104 -6.12 10.90 4.52
CA ASN A 104 -7.35 11.61 4.78
C ASN A 104 -7.04 13.10 4.78
N PHE A 105 -7.66 13.83 3.88
CA PHE A 105 -7.50 15.28 3.77
C PHE A 105 -8.73 15.94 4.38
N ASN A 106 -8.54 16.61 5.49
CA ASN A 106 -9.61 17.32 6.19
C ASN A 106 -9.24 18.77 6.31
N ARG A 107 -10.26 19.65 6.26
CA ARG A 107 -10.07 21.07 6.39
C ARG A 107 -10.14 21.49 7.83
#